data_d175c93985ee63dc0c254861b53350f5
#
_entry.id   d175c93985ee63dc0c254861b53350f5
#
_cell.length_a   1.000
_cell.length_b   1.000
_cell.length_c   1.000
_cell.angle_alpha   90.00
_cell.angle_beta   90.00
_cell.angle_gamma   90.00
#
_symmetry.space_group_name_H-M   'P 1'
#
loop_
_entity.id
_entity.type
_entity.pdbx_description
1 polymer ?
#
loop_
_entity_poly.entity_id
_entity_poly.type
_entity_poly.pdbx_seq_one_letter_code
_entity_poly.pdbx_strand_id
1 'polypeptide(L)'
;MSSKVVGLGTAAMDVVLRCNTLPKSDGFAFVHEECLTPGGSCANVLTALSFLGVHTALVAKIGDDSYGRLFLEDLKKCGVGADHVKVVAGGITLHTFIAVSPDGSRIVLANLGNTLLSLAADEVGPHMLEDARVFYTDMFPGKPALSLAQRCRDLGIPMVFNLQCPPSFMALCGVPKRELAQMVTLSTLVISNAESLRELTGIDDIFRALEEVKRWGQPPEGVICTLGSEGAAWLYEKQVLKKDAFPVKAVDTTGAGDAFAAGLIFALFYKGQSVDEALAFANACAAIKCT
;
A
#
# COMPACT_ATOMS: atom_id res chain seq x y z
N MET A 1 -2.56 -0.52 -26.93
CA MET A 1 -3.63 -0.58 -25.91
C MET A 1 -3.06 -0.03 -24.63
N SER A 2 -3.68 1.01 -24.08
CA SER A 2 -3.27 1.58 -22.79
C SER A 2 -3.59 0.54 -21.71
N SER A 3 -2.60 -0.05 -21.08
CA SER A 3 -2.79 -0.98 -19.97
C SER A 3 -2.40 -0.27 -18.67
N LYS A 4 -3.37 0.00 -17.78
CA LYS A 4 -3.16 0.74 -16.55
C LYS A 4 -3.17 -0.16 -15.32
N VAL A 5 -2.56 0.29 -14.23
CA VAL A 5 -2.82 -0.22 -12.89
C VAL A 5 -3.91 0.62 -12.25
N VAL A 6 -4.99 -0.03 -11.84
CA VAL A 6 -6.03 0.61 -11.05
C VAL A 6 -5.82 0.23 -9.59
N GLY A 7 -5.73 1.23 -8.71
CA GLY A 7 -5.59 1.01 -7.27
C GLY A 7 -6.81 1.48 -6.52
N LEU A 8 -7.32 0.69 -5.56
CA LEU A 8 -8.29 1.13 -4.57
C LEU A 8 -7.65 1.04 -3.19
N GLY A 9 -7.57 2.18 -2.51
CA GLY A 9 -6.96 2.17 -1.19
C GLY A 9 -6.70 3.54 -0.59
N THR A 10 -5.71 3.59 0.29
CA THR A 10 -5.38 4.78 1.08
C THR A 10 -4.91 5.96 0.22
N ALA A 11 -5.53 7.08 0.50
CA ALA A 11 -5.22 8.41 0.02
C ALA A 11 -5.11 9.35 1.23
N ALA A 12 -3.97 9.95 1.49
CA ALA A 12 -3.69 10.71 2.70
C ALA A 12 -2.78 11.91 2.45
N MET A 13 -2.74 12.81 3.44
CA MET A 13 -1.69 13.82 3.56
C MET A 13 -0.94 13.61 4.86
N ASP A 14 0.38 13.67 4.81
CA ASP A 14 1.25 13.57 5.97
C ASP A 14 1.83 14.94 6.32
N VAL A 15 1.60 15.38 7.56
CA VAL A 15 2.20 16.57 8.15
C VAL A 15 3.44 16.11 8.94
N VAL A 16 4.61 16.25 8.33
CA VAL A 16 5.87 15.83 8.95
C VAL A 16 6.42 16.99 9.76
N LEU A 17 6.59 16.77 11.06
CA LEU A 17 7.09 17.73 12.04
C LEU A 17 8.49 17.28 12.48
N ARG A 18 9.53 17.97 12.01
CA ARG A 18 10.90 17.71 12.48
C ARG A 18 11.13 18.40 13.82
N CYS A 19 11.37 17.64 14.86
CA CYS A 19 11.49 18.10 16.23
C CYS A 19 12.93 17.92 16.73
N ASN A 20 13.31 18.72 17.74
CA ASN A 20 14.58 18.53 18.44
C ASN A 20 14.60 17.23 19.28
N THR A 21 13.45 16.76 19.73
CA THR A 21 13.23 15.52 20.49
C THR A 21 11.76 15.15 20.42
N LEU A 22 11.42 13.90 20.67
CA LEU A 22 10.02 13.52 20.89
C LEU A 22 9.61 13.82 22.33
N PRO A 23 8.47 14.48 22.56
CA PRO A 23 8.02 14.79 23.92
C PRO A 23 7.58 13.51 24.66
N LYS A 24 7.89 13.45 25.95
CA LYS A 24 7.23 12.49 26.85
C LYS A 24 5.81 13.00 27.19
N SER A 25 5.01 12.16 27.87
CA SER A 25 3.71 12.60 28.40
C SER A 25 3.87 13.90 29.20
N ASP A 26 2.99 14.88 28.96
CA ASP A 26 2.99 16.22 29.54
C ASP A 26 4.24 17.07 29.23
N GLY A 27 5.07 16.62 28.27
CA GLY A 27 6.28 17.32 27.84
C GLY A 27 6.07 18.21 26.62
N PHE A 28 7.13 18.94 26.28
CA PHE A 28 7.18 19.84 25.12
C PHE A 28 8.30 19.42 24.17
N ALA A 29 8.10 19.66 22.87
CA ALA A 29 9.14 19.64 21.85
C ALA A 29 9.02 20.87 20.96
N PHE A 30 10.16 21.31 20.42
CA PHE A 30 10.16 22.40 19.43
C PHE A 30 10.21 21.80 18.03
N VAL A 31 9.26 22.22 17.20
CA VAL A 31 9.26 21.94 15.77
C VAL A 31 10.09 23.01 15.08
N HIS A 32 11.08 22.61 14.32
CA HIS A 32 11.93 23.51 13.56
C HIS A 32 11.71 23.44 12.04
N GLU A 33 11.02 22.41 11.59
CA GLU A 33 10.61 22.27 10.19
C GLU A 33 9.25 21.54 10.13
N GLU A 34 8.37 22.07 9.29
CA GLU A 34 7.08 21.44 8.96
C GLU A 34 7.01 21.22 7.45
N CYS A 35 6.65 20.00 7.04
CA CYS A 35 6.52 19.63 5.64
C CYS A 35 5.20 18.90 5.42
N LEU A 36 4.46 19.31 4.39
CA LEU A 36 3.25 18.62 3.92
C LEU A 36 3.63 17.72 2.76
N THR A 37 3.42 16.42 2.90
CA THR A 37 3.70 15.45 1.86
C THR A 37 2.46 14.61 1.56
N PRO A 38 2.16 14.34 0.29
CA PRO A 38 1.17 13.33 -0.05
C PRO A 38 1.60 11.97 0.49
N GLY A 39 0.62 11.21 0.95
CA GLY A 39 0.80 9.91 1.56
C GLY A 39 -0.36 8.97 1.21
N GLY A 40 -0.42 7.88 1.95
CA GLY A 40 -1.36 6.81 1.68
C GLY A 40 -0.73 5.76 0.77
N SER A 41 -0.65 4.54 1.28
CA SER A 41 0.12 3.50 0.64
C SER A 41 -0.35 3.16 -0.78
N CYS A 42 -1.66 3.07 -1.02
CA CYS A 42 -2.16 2.84 -2.37
C CYS A 42 -1.72 3.97 -3.32
N ALA A 43 -1.86 5.23 -2.91
CA ALA A 43 -1.42 6.38 -3.71
C ALA A 43 0.09 6.35 -3.98
N ASN A 44 0.90 5.99 -2.97
CA ASN A 44 2.35 5.86 -3.11
C ASN A 44 2.76 4.79 -4.14
N VAL A 45 2.10 3.61 -4.11
CA VAL A 45 2.35 2.54 -5.09
C VAL A 45 2.01 3.01 -6.50
N LEU A 46 0.87 3.68 -6.69
CA LEU A 46 0.45 4.18 -8.00
C LEU A 46 1.38 5.29 -8.51
N THR A 47 1.84 6.18 -7.63
CA THR A 47 2.82 7.22 -7.94
C THR A 47 4.16 6.62 -8.36
N ALA A 48 4.66 5.63 -7.62
CA ALA A 48 5.90 4.94 -7.96
C ALA A 48 5.78 4.22 -9.33
N LEU A 49 4.65 3.57 -9.61
CA LEU A 49 4.37 2.96 -10.91
C LEU A 49 4.31 4.01 -12.04
N SER A 50 3.71 5.17 -11.79
CA SER A 50 3.68 6.26 -12.76
C SER A 50 5.09 6.73 -13.11
N PHE A 51 5.99 6.87 -12.14
CA PHE A 51 7.40 7.19 -12.38
C PHE A 51 8.17 6.10 -13.13
N LEU A 52 7.71 4.84 -13.06
CA LEU A 52 8.23 3.75 -13.90
C LEU A 52 7.60 3.73 -15.31
N GLY A 53 6.77 4.73 -15.65
CA GLY A 53 6.15 4.87 -16.96
C GLY A 53 4.87 4.05 -17.16
N VAL A 54 4.24 3.58 -16.08
CA VAL A 54 2.97 2.87 -16.11
C VAL A 54 1.82 3.86 -15.96
N HIS A 55 0.78 3.75 -16.78
CA HIS A 55 -0.46 4.48 -16.54
C HIS A 55 -1.16 3.95 -15.29
N THR A 56 -1.54 4.85 -14.39
CA THR A 56 -2.17 4.50 -13.11
C THR A 56 -3.45 5.29 -12.88
N ALA A 57 -4.40 4.74 -12.13
CA ALA A 57 -5.61 5.43 -11.69
C ALA A 57 -5.97 5.03 -10.26
N LEU A 58 -6.31 6.02 -9.44
CA LEU A 58 -6.69 5.84 -8.03
C LEU A 58 -8.21 5.86 -7.88
N VAL A 59 -8.73 4.88 -7.13
CA VAL A 59 -10.11 4.85 -6.61
C VAL A 59 -10.06 5.14 -5.12
N ALA A 60 -10.58 6.28 -4.70
CA ALA A 60 -10.58 6.71 -3.30
C ALA A 60 -11.69 7.74 -3.03
N LYS A 61 -11.85 8.09 -1.75
CA LYS A 61 -12.71 9.21 -1.31
C LYS A 61 -11.90 10.16 -0.44
N ILE A 62 -11.99 11.45 -0.73
CA ILE A 62 -11.32 12.54 0.01
C ILE A 62 -12.30 13.65 0.33
N GLY A 63 -11.93 14.55 1.21
CA GLY A 63 -12.68 15.76 1.50
C GLY A 63 -12.40 16.90 0.52
N ASP A 64 -13.22 17.94 0.56
CA ASP A 64 -12.98 19.21 -0.12
C ASP A 64 -12.15 20.20 0.74
N ASP A 65 -11.52 19.69 1.80
CA ASP A 65 -10.61 20.42 2.67
C ASP A 65 -9.27 20.78 1.98
N SER A 66 -8.39 21.49 2.70
CA SER A 66 -7.07 21.87 2.16
C SER A 66 -6.21 20.66 1.82
N TYR A 67 -6.29 19.61 2.63
CA TYR A 67 -5.53 18.38 2.40
C TYR A 67 -5.99 17.64 1.14
N GLY A 68 -7.31 17.53 0.91
CA GLY A 68 -7.85 16.91 -0.30
C GLY A 68 -7.46 17.66 -1.57
N ARG A 69 -7.47 19.01 -1.54
CA ARG A 69 -7.02 19.82 -2.69
C ARG A 69 -5.54 19.60 -3.00
N LEU A 70 -4.67 19.67 -1.99
CA LEU A 70 -3.23 19.43 -2.15
C LEU A 70 -2.94 18.02 -2.67
N PHE A 71 -3.66 17.02 -2.15
CA PHE A 71 -3.53 15.64 -2.60
C PHE A 71 -3.87 15.49 -4.09
N LEU A 72 -4.98 16.06 -4.56
CA LEU A 72 -5.36 16.02 -5.99
C LEU A 72 -4.34 16.74 -6.89
N GLU A 73 -3.81 17.86 -6.44
CA GLU A 73 -2.75 18.58 -7.17
C GLU A 73 -1.50 17.72 -7.33
N ASP A 74 -1.14 16.98 -6.28
CA ASP A 74 0.01 16.07 -6.32
C ASP A 74 -0.22 14.88 -7.23
N LEU A 75 -1.37 14.20 -7.14
CA LEU A 75 -1.72 13.12 -8.06
C LEU A 75 -1.56 13.55 -9.51
N LYS A 76 -2.04 14.75 -9.83
CA LYS A 76 -1.91 15.32 -11.18
C LYS A 76 -0.45 15.55 -11.58
N LYS A 77 0.38 16.11 -10.67
CA LYS A 77 1.82 16.31 -10.90
C LYS A 77 2.55 15.00 -11.12
N CYS A 78 2.15 13.96 -10.38
CA CYS A 78 2.73 12.62 -10.49
C CYS A 78 2.17 11.78 -11.64
N GLY A 79 1.20 12.29 -12.42
CA GLY A 79 0.62 11.59 -13.55
C GLY A 79 -0.30 10.42 -13.16
N VAL A 80 -0.82 10.41 -11.95
CA VAL A 80 -1.81 9.43 -11.48
C VAL A 80 -3.22 9.90 -11.84
N GLY A 81 -4.01 9.07 -12.53
CA GLY A 81 -5.39 9.38 -12.89
C GLY A 81 -6.28 9.47 -11.65
N ALA A 82 -7.04 10.57 -11.55
CA ALA A 82 -7.92 10.87 -10.42
C ALA A 82 -9.42 10.84 -10.77
N ASP A 83 -9.79 10.35 -11.94
CA ASP A 83 -11.19 10.36 -12.42
C ASP A 83 -12.13 9.55 -11.52
N HIS A 84 -11.58 8.62 -10.73
CA HIS A 84 -12.31 7.80 -9.77
C HIS A 84 -12.08 8.23 -8.32
N VAL A 85 -11.47 9.40 -8.09
CA VAL A 85 -11.35 10.01 -6.76
C VAL A 85 -12.58 10.87 -6.49
N LYS A 86 -13.40 10.47 -5.54
CA LYS A 86 -14.59 11.23 -5.13
C LYS A 86 -14.24 12.30 -4.10
N VAL A 87 -14.63 13.53 -4.36
CA VAL A 87 -14.51 14.64 -3.41
C VAL A 87 -15.84 14.84 -2.70
N VAL A 88 -15.83 14.79 -1.37
CA VAL A 88 -17.01 14.95 -0.52
C VAL A 88 -17.07 16.35 0.05
N ALA A 89 -18.17 17.05 -0.20
CA ALA A 89 -18.39 18.41 0.34
C ALA A 89 -18.48 18.37 1.87
N GLY A 90 -17.74 19.24 2.54
CA GLY A 90 -17.58 19.26 4.01
C GLY A 90 -16.87 18.02 4.57
N GLY A 91 -16.25 17.22 3.70
CA GLY A 91 -15.51 16.04 4.10
C GLY A 91 -14.12 16.39 4.65
N ILE A 92 -13.61 15.49 5.50
CA ILE A 92 -12.26 15.56 6.08
C ILE A 92 -11.41 14.45 5.46
N THR A 93 -10.36 14.85 4.77
CA THR A 93 -9.38 13.92 4.17
C THR A 93 -8.57 13.26 5.27
N LEU A 94 -8.24 11.96 5.09
CA LEU A 94 -7.30 11.26 5.95
C LEU A 94 -5.96 12.00 5.95
N HIS A 95 -5.45 12.30 7.15
CA HIS A 95 -4.14 12.92 7.31
C HIS A 95 -3.45 12.44 8.58
N THR A 96 -2.13 12.53 8.58
CA THR A 96 -1.32 12.16 9.74
C THR A 96 -0.47 13.35 10.21
N PHE A 97 -0.14 13.35 11.50
CA PHE A 97 0.91 14.19 12.07
C PHE A 97 2.06 13.26 12.47
N ILE A 98 3.22 13.45 11.87
CA ILE A 98 4.40 12.60 12.06
C ILE A 98 5.50 13.44 12.70
N ALA A 99 5.67 13.34 14.01
CA ALA A 99 6.79 13.96 14.71
C ALA A 99 8.03 13.06 14.58
N VAL A 100 9.12 13.64 14.10
CA VAL A 100 10.39 12.93 13.84
C VAL A 100 11.51 13.63 14.60
N SER A 101 12.30 12.88 15.38
CA SER A 101 13.50 13.36 16.08
C SER A 101 14.77 13.07 15.28
N PRO A 102 15.94 13.72 15.61
CA PRO A 102 17.18 13.57 14.86
C PRO A 102 17.77 12.15 14.83
N ASP A 103 17.39 11.31 15.81
CA ASP A 103 17.77 9.89 15.86
C ASP A 103 16.91 8.99 14.99
N GLY A 104 15.91 9.55 14.26
CA GLY A 104 14.96 8.82 13.42
C GLY A 104 13.78 8.22 14.17
N SER A 105 13.69 8.38 15.48
CA SER A 105 12.50 7.99 16.26
C SER A 105 11.30 8.83 15.85
N ARG A 106 10.10 8.23 15.82
CA ARG A 106 8.90 8.92 15.37
C ARG A 106 7.67 8.57 16.17
N ILE A 107 6.72 9.51 16.20
CA ILE A 107 5.35 9.32 16.68
C ILE A 107 4.42 9.64 15.50
N VAL A 108 3.44 8.79 15.26
CA VAL A 108 2.43 9.00 14.22
C VAL A 108 1.06 9.14 14.88
N LEU A 109 0.39 10.24 14.60
CA LEU A 109 -0.98 10.51 15.00
C LEU A 109 -1.83 10.54 13.73
N ALA A 110 -2.72 9.56 13.55
CA ALA A 110 -3.58 9.48 12.38
C ALA A 110 -4.97 10.04 12.66
N ASN A 111 -5.39 11.00 11.85
CA ASN A 111 -6.78 11.40 11.74
C ASN A 111 -7.38 10.73 10.50
N LEU A 112 -8.21 9.71 10.73
CA LEU A 112 -8.82 8.95 9.63
C LEU A 112 -9.82 9.79 8.82
N GLY A 113 -10.18 10.98 9.29
CA GLY A 113 -11.20 11.82 8.66
C GLY A 113 -12.57 11.13 8.67
N ASN A 114 -13.39 11.49 7.70
CA ASN A 114 -14.72 10.89 7.54
C ASN A 114 -15.02 10.47 6.10
N THR A 115 -14.02 10.52 5.21
CA THR A 115 -14.23 10.28 3.78
C THR A 115 -13.71 8.93 3.31
N LEU A 116 -12.45 8.60 3.56
CA LEU A 116 -11.83 7.40 3.00
C LEU A 116 -12.64 6.13 3.30
N LEU A 117 -12.95 5.89 4.57
CA LEU A 117 -13.69 4.69 4.99
C LEU A 117 -15.18 4.75 4.67
N SER A 118 -15.69 5.90 4.19
CA SER A 118 -17.08 6.06 3.77
C SER A 118 -17.35 5.64 2.32
N LEU A 119 -16.32 5.29 1.55
CA LEU A 119 -16.52 4.75 0.20
C LEU A 119 -17.25 3.41 0.32
N ALA A 120 -18.44 3.31 -0.28
CA ALA A 120 -19.30 2.15 -0.19
C ALA A 120 -19.14 1.22 -1.41
N ALA A 121 -19.54 -0.05 -1.27
CA ALA A 121 -19.38 -1.04 -2.33
C ALA A 121 -20.25 -0.78 -3.57
N ASP A 122 -21.35 -0.07 -3.42
CA ASP A 122 -22.24 0.37 -4.52
C ASP A 122 -21.74 1.63 -5.24
N GLU A 123 -20.74 2.30 -4.69
CA GLU A 123 -20.07 3.44 -5.33
C GLU A 123 -18.93 3.04 -6.26
N VAL A 124 -18.55 1.75 -6.29
CA VAL A 124 -17.52 1.22 -7.17
C VAL A 124 -18.13 0.25 -8.20
N GLY A 125 -17.56 0.23 -9.39
CA GLY A 125 -18.12 -0.59 -10.47
C GLY A 125 -17.10 -0.97 -11.54
N PRO A 126 -17.50 -1.86 -12.48
CA PRO A 126 -16.62 -2.40 -13.51
C PRO A 126 -16.01 -1.32 -14.43
N HIS A 127 -16.69 -0.16 -14.61
CA HIS A 127 -16.16 0.96 -15.39
C HIS A 127 -14.84 1.52 -14.85
N MET A 128 -14.58 1.35 -13.55
CA MET A 128 -13.30 1.75 -12.94
C MET A 128 -12.14 0.83 -13.34
N LEU A 129 -12.46 -0.38 -13.81
CA LEU A 129 -11.49 -1.39 -14.25
C LEU A 129 -11.29 -1.42 -15.77
N GLU A 130 -11.90 -0.49 -16.52
CA GLU A 130 -11.67 -0.38 -17.96
C GLU A 130 -10.18 -0.18 -18.26
N ASP A 131 -9.65 -0.97 -19.18
CA ASP A 131 -8.21 -1.01 -19.54
C ASP A 131 -7.27 -1.39 -18.38
N ALA A 132 -7.77 -1.90 -17.27
CA ALA A 132 -6.94 -2.37 -16.17
C ALA A 132 -6.15 -3.63 -16.59
N ARG A 133 -4.83 -3.57 -16.48
CA ARG A 133 -3.94 -4.72 -16.60
C ARG A 133 -3.72 -5.41 -15.25
N VAL A 134 -3.72 -4.62 -14.17
CA VAL A 134 -3.59 -5.08 -12.80
C VAL A 134 -4.48 -4.24 -11.90
N PHE A 135 -5.14 -4.88 -10.95
CA PHE A 135 -5.79 -4.21 -9.84
C PHE A 135 -4.93 -4.35 -8.59
N TYR A 136 -4.71 -3.25 -7.88
CA TYR A 136 -3.96 -3.20 -6.62
C TYR A 136 -4.86 -2.72 -5.49
N THR A 137 -4.70 -3.28 -4.29
CA THR A 137 -5.41 -2.78 -3.10
C THR A 137 -4.65 -3.02 -1.80
N ASP A 138 -4.76 -2.06 -0.88
CA ASP A 138 -4.41 -2.17 0.53
C ASP A 138 -5.66 -2.39 1.42
N MET A 139 -6.85 -2.56 0.80
CA MET A 139 -8.14 -2.79 1.45
C MET A 139 -8.65 -1.64 2.34
N PHE A 140 -8.29 -0.41 2.08
CA PHE A 140 -8.88 0.76 2.73
C PHE A 140 -9.74 1.56 1.75
N PRO A 141 -11.10 1.34 1.80
CA PRO A 141 -11.89 0.45 2.67
C PRO A 141 -12.08 -0.96 2.10
N GLY A 142 -12.38 -1.94 2.99
CA GLY A 142 -12.42 -3.36 2.64
C GLY A 142 -13.56 -3.76 1.70
N LYS A 143 -14.80 -3.38 1.98
CA LYS A 143 -15.97 -3.82 1.17
C LYS A 143 -15.91 -3.40 -0.30
N PRO A 144 -15.63 -2.14 -0.67
CA PRO A 144 -15.47 -1.77 -2.08
C PRO A 144 -14.24 -2.43 -2.71
N ALA A 145 -13.15 -2.65 -1.95
CA ALA A 145 -12.01 -3.40 -2.45
C ALA A 145 -12.40 -4.85 -2.81
N LEU A 146 -13.15 -5.53 -1.95
CA LEU A 146 -13.67 -6.87 -2.22
C LEU A 146 -14.62 -6.89 -3.41
N SER A 147 -15.47 -5.86 -3.57
CA SER A 147 -16.37 -5.74 -4.73
C SER A 147 -15.60 -5.66 -6.05
N LEU A 148 -14.56 -4.81 -6.13
CA LEU A 148 -13.71 -4.73 -7.33
C LEU A 148 -12.86 -5.99 -7.51
N ALA A 149 -12.34 -6.58 -6.43
CA ALA A 149 -11.58 -7.83 -6.49
C ALA A 149 -12.40 -8.98 -7.08
N GLN A 150 -13.67 -9.10 -6.70
CA GLN A 150 -14.56 -10.08 -7.30
C GLN A 150 -14.74 -9.84 -8.81
N ARG A 151 -14.89 -8.57 -9.22
CA ARG A 151 -14.99 -8.20 -10.65
C ARG A 151 -13.70 -8.51 -11.40
N CYS A 152 -12.54 -8.25 -10.78
CA CYS A 152 -11.26 -8.61 -11.39
C CYS A 152 -11.17 -10.11 -11.68
N ARG A 153 -11.59 -10.95 -10.73
CA ARG A 153 -11.64 -12.41 -10.94
C ARG A 153 -12.57 -12.78 -12.10
N ASP A 154 -13.77 -12.19 -12.16
CA ASP A 154 -14.74 -12.46 -13.23
C ASP A 154 -14.22 -12.03 -14.61
N LEU A 155 -13.40 -10.98 -14.67
CA LEU A 155 -12.79 -10.42 -15.89
C LEU A 155 -11.40 -10.99 -16.22
N GLY A 156 -10.83 -11.83 -15.36
CA GLY A 156 -9.47 -12.36 -15.52
C GLY A 156 -8.37 -11.30 -15.33
N ILE A 157 -8.64 -10.22 -14.60
CA ILE A 157 -7.67 -9.18 -14.29
C ILE A 157 -6.83 -9.61 -13.08
N PRO A 158 -5.49 -9.70 -13.20
CA PRO A 158 -4.62 -10.00 -12.07
C PRO A 158 -4.80 -8.99 -10.94
N MET A 159 -4.81 -9.49 -9.70
CA MET A 159 -5.01 -8.67 -8.51
C MET A 159 -3.88 -8.85 -7.50
N VAL A 160 -3.33 -7.73 -7.04
CA VAL A 160 -2.30 -7.66 -6.01
C VAL A 160 -2.91 -7.08 -4.73
N PHE A 161 -2.91 -7.88 -3.68
CA PHE A 161 -3.28 -7.46 -2.34
C PHE A 161 -2.04 -7.21 -1.49
N ASN A 162 -1.95 -6.04 -0.87
CA ASN A 162 -0.86 -5.69 0.02
C ASN A 162 -1.38 -5.45 1.45
N LEU A 163 -1.12 -6.41 2.33
CA LEU A 163 -1.43 -6.31 3.76
C LEU A 163 -0.31 -5.52 4.46
N GLN A 164 -0.51 -4.22 4.61
CA GLN A 164 0.51 -3.30 5.13
C GLN A 164 0.44 -3.07 6.62
N CYS A 165 -0.77 -3.17 7.18
CA CYS A 165 -1.05 -2.92 8.58
C CYS A 165 -1.44 -4.21 9.28
N PRO A 166 -1.15 -4.33 10.59
CA PRO A 166 -1.61 -5.46 11.39
C PRO A 166 -3.12 -5.66 11.30
N PRO A 167 -3.61 -6.90 11.22
CA PRO A 167 -5.04 -7.22 11.18
C PRO A 167 -5.87 -6.60 12.30
N SER A 168 -5.30 -6.42 13.50
CA SER A 168 -5.95 -5.71 14.61
C SER A 168 -6.26 -4.26 14.26
N PHE A 169 -5.30 -3.55 13.65
CA PHE A 169 -5.52 -2.18 13.17
C PHE A 169 -6.55 -2.14 12.02
N MET A 170 -6.47 -3.07 11.09
CA MET A 170 -7.44 -3.15 9.99
C MET A 170 -8.87 -3.40 10.51
N ALA A 171 -9.02 -4.21 11.56
CA ALA A 171 -10.30 -4.45 12.20
C ALA A 171 -10.89 -3.17 12.84
N LEU A 172 -10.06 -2.32 13.45
CA LEU A 172 -10.48 -1.00 13.95
C LEU A 172 -10.96 -0.09 12.81
N CYS A 173 -10.40 -0.25 11.61
CA CYS A 173 -10.82 0.47 10.41
C CYS A 173 -11.98 -0.22 9.65
N GLY A 174 -12.64 -1.20 10.26
CA GLY A 174 -13.82 -1.87 9.69
C GLY A 174 -13.49 -3.00 8.70
N VAL A 175 -12.25 -3.48 8.65
CA VAL A 175 -11.81 -4.61 7.82
C VAL A 175 -11.48 -5.81 8.71
N PRO A 176 -12.45 -6.66 9.03
CA PRO A 176 -12.24 -7.82 9.90
C PRO A 176 -11.43 -8.92 9.21
N LYS A 177 -10.77 -9.77 10.00
CA LYS A 177 -9.91 -10.88 9.52
C LYS A 177 -10.59 -11.77 8.45
N ARG A 178 -11.91 -11.99 8.56
CA ARG A 178 -12.67 -12.75 7.55
C ARG A 178 -12.62 -12.11 6.14
N GLU A 179 -12.62 -10.77 6.07
CA GLU A 179 -12.54 -10.04 4.80
C GLU A 179 -11.10 -10.09 4.25
N LEU A 180 -10.09 -10.07 5.12
CA LEU A 180 -8.69 -10.31 4.71
C LEU A 180 -8.53 -11.72 4.13
N ALA A 181 -9.06 -12.74 4.78
CA ALA A 181 -9.03 -14.11 4.25
C ALA A 181 -9.76 -14.22 2.91
N GLN A 182 -10.92 -13.58 2.76
CA GLN A 182 -11.64 -13.52 1.48
C GLN A 182 -10.80 -12.83 0.39
N MET A 183 -10.12 -11.72 0.72
CA MET A 183 -9.24 -11.02 -0.22
C MET A 183 -8.10 -11.93 -0.69
N VAL A 184 -7.49 -12.69 0.21
CA VAL A 184 -6.45 -13.69 -0.15
C VAL A 184 -7.00 -14.69 -1.18
N THR A 185 -8.25 -15.16 -1.03
CA THR A 185 -8.84 -16.12 -2.00
C THR A 185 -9.11 -15.53 -3.38
N LEU A 186 -9.20 -14.20 -3.48
CA LEU A 186 -9.39 -13.49 -4.74
C LEU A 186 -8.07 -13.07 -5.38
N SER A 187 -6.98 -13.05 -4.60
CA SER A 187 -5.69 -12.48 -5.02
C SER A 187 -4.94 -13.35 -6.01
N THR A 188 -4.29 -12.70 -6.98
CA THR A 188 -3.25 -13.29 -7.82
C THR A 188 -1.93 -13.34 -7.08
N LEU A 189 -1.63 -12.28 -6.31
CA LEU A 189 -0.42 -12.13 -5.50
C LEU A 189 -0.77 -11.45 -4.19
N VAL A 190 -0.21 -11.96 -3.10
CA VAL A 190 -0.33 -11.35 -1.76
C VAL A 190 1.04 -10.86 -1.30
N ILE A 191 1.10 -9.60 -0.87
CA ILE A 191 2.29 -9.00 -0.26
C ILE A 191 1.94 -8.68 1.20
N SER A 192 2.86 -8.90 2.12
CA SER A 192 2.73 -8.51 3.52
C SER A 192 4.09 -8.14 4.12
N ASN A 193 4.10 -7.38 5.19
CA ASN A 193 5.27 -7.28 6.05
C ASN A 193 5.26 -8.39 7.12
N ALA A 194 6.40 -8.61 7.78
CA ALA A 194 6.57 -9.70 8.73
C ALA A 194 5.62 -9.59 9.95
N GLU A 195 5.40 -8.38 10.46
CA GLU A 195 4.51 -8.13 11.60
C GLU A 195 3.06 -8.50 11.26
N SER A 196 2.56 -7.94 10.17
CA SER A 196 1.19 -8.19 9.71
C SER A 196 0.94 -9.66 9.35
N LEU A 197 1.94 -10.33 8.77
CA LEU A 197 1.85 -11.74 8.41
C LEU A 197 1.78 -12.64 9.65
N ARG A 198 2.62 -12.37 10.66
CA ARG A 198 2.60 -13.10 11.94
C ARG A 198 1.26 -12.92 12.65
N GLU A 199 0.77 -11.70 12.76
CA GLU A 199 -0.52 -11.44 13.41
C GLU A 199 -1.68 -12.07 12.64
N LEU A 200 -1.66 -12.02 11.31
CA LEU A 200 -2.70 -12.61 10.47
C LEU A 200 -2.82 -14.11 10.70
N THR A 201 -1.69 -14.80 10.76
CA THR A 201 -1.63 -16.26 10.86
C THR A 201 -1.55 -16.79 12.29
N GLY A 202 -1.04 -16.00 13.23
CA GLY A 202 -0.66 -16.46 14.57
C GLY A 202 0.59 -17.32 14.59
N ILE A 203 1.44 -17.24 13.54
CA ILE A 203 2.64 -18.07 13.37
C ILE A 203 3.87 -17.16 13.31
N ASP A 204 4.82 -17.37 14.21
CA ASP A 204 6.04 -16.55 14.29
C ASP A 204 7.03 -16.84 13.16
N ASP A 205 7.14 -18.10 12.73
CA ASP A 205 7.99 -18.51 11.64
C ASP A 205 7.43 -18.02 10.30
N ILE A 206 8.18 -17.15 9.62
CA ILE A 206 7.75 -16.50 8.38
C ILE A 206 7.45 -17.51 7.26
N PHE A 207 8.25 -18.55 7.14
CA PHE A 207 8.06 -19.53 6.04
C PHE A 207 6.77 -20.34 6.24
N ARG A 208 6.50 -20.76 7.46
CA ARG A 208 5.24 -21.41 7.82
C ARG A 208 4.03 -20.46 7.71
N ALA A 209 4.23 -19.19 8.03
CA ALA A 209 3.18 -18.17 7.89
C ALA A 209 2.84 -17.93 6.40
N LEU A 210 3.85 -17.88 5.52
CA LEU A 210 3.62 -17.81 4.06
C LEU A 210 2.84 -19.02 3.55
N GLU A 211 3.20 -20.24 3.99
CA GLU A 211 2.48 -21.47 3.63
C GLU A 211 1.04 -21.44 4.11
N GLU A 212 0.79 -20.94 5.32
CA GLU A 212 -0.55 -20.84 5.87
C GLU A 212 -1.43 -19.90 5.04
N VAL A 213 -0.96 -18.69 4.72
CA VAL A 213 -1.70 -17.75 3.85
C VAL A 213 -1.91 -18.34 2.47
N LYS A 214 -0.91 -19.03 1.91
CA LYS A 214 -1.05 -19.68 0.60
C LYS A 214 -2.14 -20.77 0.61
N ARG A 215 -2.34 -21.49 1.72
CA ARG A 215 -3.41 -22.50 1.83
C ARG A 215 -4.82 -21.88 1.79
N TRP A 216 -4.99 -20.63 2.20
CA TRP A 216 -6.31 -20.00 2.23
C TRP A 216 -6.90 -19.75 0.84
N GLY A 217 -6.09 -19.35 -0.14
CA GLY A 217 -6.58 -18.95 -1.46
C GLY A 217 -5.78 -19.49 -2.65
N GLN A 218 -4.61 -20.05 -2.41
CA GLN A 218 -3.68 -20.53 -3.43
C GLN A 218 -3.40 -19.49 -4.53
N PRO A 219 -3.01 -18.25 -4.15
CA PRO A 219 -2.72 -17.22 -5.14
C PRO A 219 -1.67 -17.72 -6.14
N PRO A 220 -1.94 -17.67 -7.46
CA PRO A 220 -1.09 -18.27 -8.48
C PRO A 220 0.33 -17.71 -8.49
N GLU A 221 0.49 -16.41 -8.27
CA GLU A 221 1.82 -15.78 -8.15
C GLU A 221 2.37 -15.85 -6.71
N GLY A 222 1.64 -16.46 -5.77
CA GLY A 222 2.11 -16.77 -4.44
C GLY A 222 1.95 -15.68 -3.40
N VAL A 223 2.75 -15.79 -2.33
CA VAL A 223 2.71 -14.92 -1.15
C VAL A 223 4.11 -14.42 -0.84
N ILE A 224 4.25 -13.12 -0.64
CA ILE A 224 5.52 -12.45 -0.35
C ILE A 224 5.48 -11.84 1.05
N CYS A 225 6.60 -11.95 1.77
CA CYS A 225 6.85 -11.23 3.01
C CYS A 225 8.06 -10.32 2.85
N THR A 226 7.90 -9.02 3.08
CA THR A 226 9.01 -8.07 3.20
C THR A 226 9.60 -8.16 4.61
N LEU A 227 10.94 -8.17 4.70
CA LEU A 227 11.72 -8.42 5.92
C LEU A 227 12.59 -7.20 6.30
N GLY A 228 12.24 -6.02 5.83
CA GLY A 228 13.00 -4.79 6.06
C GLY A 228 14.41 -4.88 5.48
N SER A 229 15.43 -4.64 6.31
CA SER A 229 16.84 -4.69 5.92
C SER A 229 17.33 -6.09 5.52
N GLU A 230 16.55 -7.14 5.80
CA GLU A 230 16.86 -8.51 5.37
C GLU A 230 16.29 -8.83 3.96
N GLY A 231 15.63 -7.89 3.31
CA GLY A 231 15.06 -8.06 1.97
C GLY A 231 13.66 -8.63 1.96
N ALA A 232 13.40 -9.70 1.21
CA ALA A 232 12.08 -10.28 1.10
C ALA A 232 12.14 -11.81 0.84
N ALA A 233 11.09 -12.51 1.25
CA ALA A 233 10.86 -13.92 0.99
C ALA A 233 9.57 -14.10 0.19
N TRP A 234 9.61 -14.91 -0.85
CA TRP A 234 8.50 -15.19 -1.75
C TRP A 234 8.22 -16.69 -1.83
N LEU A 235 7.06 -17.11 -1.37
CA LEU A 235 6.57 -18.46 -1.58
C LEU A 235 5.86 -18.54 -2.94
N TYR A 236 6.59 -18.94 -3.97
CA TYR A 236 6.10 -19.18 -5.32
C TYR A 236 5.99 -20.68 -5.56
N GLU A 237 4.87 -21.14 -6.12
CA GLU A 237 4.56 -22.57 -6.26
C GLU A 237 4.75 -23.34 -4.94
N LYS A 238 5.85 -24.11 -4.81
CA LYS A 238 6.21 -24.89 -3.61
C LYS A 238 7.59 -24.52 -3.05
N GLN A 239 8.21 -23.47 -3.58
CA GLN A 239 9.55 -23.03 -3.21
C GLN A 239 9.51 -21.65 -2.57
N VAL A 240 10.34 -21.45 -1.56
CA VAL A 240 10.58 -20.14 -0.99
C VAL A 240 11.87 -19.59 -1.57
N LEU A 241 11.77 -18.49 -2.31
CA LEU A 241 12.91 -17.69 -2.72
C LEU A 241 13.10 -16.56 -1.70
N LYS A 242 14.32 -16.43 -1.16
CA LYS A 242 14.72 -15.28 -0.35
C LYS A 242 15.74 -14.46 -1.13
N LYS A 243 15.56 -13.15 -1.11
CA LYS A 243 16.50 -12.20 -1.72
C LYS A 243 16.82 -11.13 -0.70
N ASP A 244 18.11 -10.93 -0.44
CA ASP A 244 18.58 -9.91 0.49
C ASP A 244 18.31 -8.50 -0.04
N ALA A 245 18.16 -7.54 0.87
CA ALA A 245 18.05 -6.13 0.52
C ALA A 245 19.38 -5.61 -0.03
N PHE A 246 19.32 -4.58 -0.87
CA PHE A 246 20.52 -3.86 -1.26
C PHE A 246 21.01 -3.01 -0.07
N PRO A 247 22.30 -3.07 0.25
CA PRO A 247 22.85 -2.29 1.35
C PRO A 247 22.87 -0.80 0.98
N VAL A 248 22.13 0.00 1.74
CA VAL A 248 22.07 1.46 1.58
C VAL A 248 22.17 2.15 2.94
N LYS A 249 22.63 3.39 2.94
CA LYS A 249 22.53 4.25 4.12
C LYS A 249 21.10 4.85 4.13
N ALA A 250 20.23 4.27 4.91
CA ALA A 250 18.86 4.74 5.00
C ALA A 250 18.79 6.15 5.61
N VAL A 251 18.06 7.04 4.94
CA VAL A 251 17.70 8.38 5.41
C VAL A 251 16.25 8.37 5.90
N ASP A 252 15.33 7.80 5.10
CA ASP A 252 13.93 7.66 5.45
C ASP A 252 13.34 6.39 4.83
N THR A 253 12.89 5.46 5.66
CA THR A 253 12.32 4.17 5.25
C THR A 253 10.80 4.23 4.97
N THR A 254 10.16 5.39 5.14
CA THR A 254 8.73 5.58 4.87
C THR A 254 8.45 5.34 3.38
N GLY A 255 7.45 4.51 3.08
CA GLY A 255 7.11 4.17 1.69
C GLY A 255 8.04 3.16 1.00
N ALA A 256 9.06 2.59 1.70
CA ALA A 256 9.92 1.55 1.11
C ALA A 256 9.11 0.30 0.70
N GLY A 257 8.12 -0.10 1.51
CA GLY A 257 7.19 -1.17 1.17
C GLY A 257 6.31 -0.86 -0.05
N ASP A 258 5.92 0.42 -0.21
CA ASP A 258 5.15 0.87 -1.37
C ASP A 258 5.99 0.83 -2.64
N ALA A 259 7.24 1.30 -2.56
CA ALA A 259 8.20 1.23 -3.66
C ALA A 259 8.53 -0.23 -4.04
N PHE A 260 8.64 -1.12 -3.05
CA PHE A 260 8.77 -2.56 -3.27
C PHE A 260 7.58 -3.11 -4.07
N ALA A 261 6.35 -2.85 -3.61
CA ALA A 261 5.14 -3.32 -4.27
C ALA A 261 5.02 -2.79 -5.72
N ALA A 262 5.34 -1.50 -5.92
CA ALA A 262 5.35 -0.90 -7.26
C ALA A 262 6.39 -1.56 -8.18
N GLY A 263 7.62 -1.72 -7.70
CA GLY A 263 8.70 -2.39 -8.43
C GLY A 263 8.34 -3.82 -8.81
N LEU A 264 7.73 -4.56 -7.88
CA LEU A 264 7.29 -5.93 -8.11
C LEU A 264 6.19 -6.02 -9.18
N ILE A 265 5.16 -5.17 -9.09
CA ILE A 265 4.08 -5.10 -10.08
C ILE A 265 4.65 -4.78 -11.45
N PHE A 266 5.54 -3.80 -11.54
CA PHE A 266 6.19 -3.43 -12.79
C PHE A 266 6.99 -4.57 -13.40
N ALA A 267 7.89 -5.18 -12.61
CA ALA A 267 8.76 -6.26 -13.07
C ALA A 267 7.96 -7.48 -13.53
N LEU A 268 6.99 -7.91 -12.73
CA LEU A 268 6.24 -9.13 -13.00
C LEU A 268 5.20 -8.93 -14.12
N PHE A 269 4.33 -7.93 -14.00
CA PHE A 269 3.16 -7.78 -14.89
C PHE A 269 3.42 -6.93 -16.14
N TYR A 270 4.44 -6.06 -16.14
CA TYR A 270 4.75 -5.19 -17.30
C TYR A 270 5.99 -5.63 -18.04
N LYS A 271 7.00 -6.14 -17.35
CA LYS A 271 8.25 -6.61 -17.97
C LYS A 271 8.28 -8.11 -18.20
N GLY A 272 7.40 -8.89 -17.56
CA GLY A 272 7.38 -10.35 -17.68
C GLY A 272 8.67 -10.99 -17.16
N GLN A 273 9.30 -10.37 -16.16
CA GLN A 273 10.52 -10.86 -15.54
C GLN A 273 10.25 -12.15 -14.75
N SER A 274 11.25 -12.98 -14.60
CA SER A 274 11.21 -14.13 -13.72
C SER A 274 10.99 -13.69 -12.26
N VAL A 275 10.52 -14.62 -11.42
CA VAL A 275 10.29 -14.37 -9.98
C VAL A 275 11.55 -13.85 -9.29
N ASP A 276 12.72 -14.41 -9.62
CA ASP A 276 14.00 -13.99 -9.04
C ASP A 276 14.40 -12.56 -9.45
N GLU A 277 14.24 -12.22 -10.72
CA GLU A 277 14.51 -10.87 -11.23
C GLU A 277 13.51 -9.84 -10.68
N ALA A 278 12.22 -10.20 -10.63
CA ALA A 278 11.18 -9.33 -10.09
C ALA A 278 11.41 -9.01 -8.61
N LEU A 279 11.82 -10.03 -7.82
CA LEU A 279 12.13 -9.83 -6.40
C LEU A 279 13.38 -8.94 -6.21
N ALA A 280 14.42 -9.12 -7.05
CA ALA A 280 15.59 -8.27 -7.04
C ALA A 280 15.25 -6.82 -7.40
N PHE A 281 14.44 -6.60 -8.45
CA PHE A 281 14.02 -5.27 -8.88
C PHE A 281 13.18 -4.56 -7.81
N ALA A 282 12.25 -5.29 -7.16
CA ALA A 282 11.45 -4.77 -6.07
C ALA A 282 12.30 -4.34 -4.87
N ASN A 283 13.29 -5.16 -4.47
CA ASN A 283 14.25 -4.79 -3.42
C ASN A 283 15.09 -3.56 -3.79
N ALA A 284 15.48 -3.41 -5.07
CA ALA A 284 16.21 -2.22 -5.53
C ALA A 284 15.33 -0.96 -5.44
N CYS A 285 14.05 -1.02 -5.84
CA CYS A 285 13.13 0.09 -5.71
C CYS A 285 12.96 0.51 -4.24
N ALA A 286 12.79 -0.46 -3.33
CA ALA A 286 12.71 -0.19 -1.90
C ALA A 286 13.98 0.46 -1.34
N ALA A 287 15.16 -0.02 -1.75
CA ALA A 287 16.44 0.51 -1.32
C ALA A 287 16.65 1.96 -1.80
N ILE A 288 16.34 2.26 -3.07
CA ILE A 288 16.40 3.61 -3.62
C ILE A 288 15.47 4.55 -2.86
N LYS A 289 14.25 4.11 -2.51
CA LYS A 289 13.30 4.93 -1.74
C LYS A 289 13.84 5.28 -0.34
N CYS A 290 14.70 4.45 0.23
CA CYS A 290 15.30 4.71 1.55
C CYS A 290 16.42 5.74 1.53
N THR A 291 17.00 6.12 0.37
CA THR A 291 18.12 7.07 0.21
C THR A 291 17.64 8.48 -0.05
#